data_a62b0a83e77885a26ea0ff3e0d84cf8d
#
_entry.id   a62b0a83e77885a26ea0ff3e0d84cf8d
#
_cell.length_a   1.000
_cell.length_b   1.000
_cell.length_c   1.000
_cell.angle_alpha   90.00
_cell.angle_beta   90.00
_cell.angle_gamma   90.00
#
_symmetry.space_group_name_H-M   'P 1'
#
loop_
_entity.id
_entity.type
_entity.pdbx_description
1 polymer ?
#
loop_
_entity_poly.entity_id
_entity_poly.type
_entity_poly.pdbx_seq_one_letter_code
_entity_poly.pdbx_strand_id
1 'polypeptide(L)'
;VLDRFLRYVSVDTQSNEESESQPSAEKELNLLRMLRDELQALGVEATLDEYGYVMGSIPSNIEAKVPAIGFIAHVDPAPDASGADIKPQIINEYDGGDIPLKGVPGLALKPSEFPEMLHYVGQTLITTDGTTLLGADDKAGVAEIMDAVQYIEEHPEFKHGEIMNGF
;
A
#
# COMPACT_ATOMS: atom_id res chain seq x y z
N VAL A 1 -3.22 -9.87 0.81
CA VAL A 1 -3.27 -8.40 0.95
C VAL A 1 -2.94 -7.95 2.38
N LEU A 2 -3.68 -8.42 3.43
CA LEU A 2 -3.53 -7.92 4.79
C LEU A 2 -2.09 -7.98 5.32
N ASP A 3 -1.43 -9.13 5.20
CA ASP A 3 -0.06 -9.32 5.73
C ASP A 3 0.95 -8.41 5.02
N ARG A 4 0.78 -8.19 3.70
CA ARG A 4 1.59 -7.23 2.94
C ARG A 4 1.33 -5.81 3.42
N PHE A 5 0.08 -5.41 3.51
CA PHE A 5 -0.28 -4.09 3.98
C PHE A 5 0.32 -3.77 5.35
N LEU A 6 0.14 -4.67 6.35
CA LEU A 6 0.69 -4.48 7.69
C LEU A 6 2.22 -4.40 7.69
N ARG A 7 2.89 -5.18 6.85
CA ARG A 7 4.34 -5.12 6.67
C ARG A 7 4.79 -3.80 6.03
N TYR A 8 4.08 -3.34 4.99
CA TYR A 8 4.45 -2.10 4.28
C TYR A 8 4.21 -0.85 5.11
N VAL A 9 3.10 -0.77 5.86
CA VAL A 9 2.88 0.37 6.75
C VAL A 9 3.88 0.43 7.90
N SER A 10 4.50 -0.67 8.29
CA SER A 10 5.53 -0.69 9.32
C SER A 10 6.85 -0.02 8.89
N VAL A 11 7.06 0.19 7.60
CA VAL A 11 8.24 0.88 7.05
C VAL A 11 7.95 2.37 6.98
N ASP A 12 8.77 3.18 7.66
CA ASP A 12 8.68 4.64 7.56
C ASP A 12 9.17 5.11 6.19
N THR A 13 8.26 5.67 5.41
CA THR A 13 8.51 6.21 4.06
C THR A 13 7.92 7.61 3.90
N GLN A 14 7.73 8.32 5.02
CA GLN A 14 7.14 9.65 4.98
C GLN A 14 8.00 10.62 4.15
N SER A 15 7.33 11.34 3.24
CA SER A 15 7.94 12.35 2.38
C SER A 15 8.45 13.57 3.17
N ASN A 16 9.29 14.37 2.52
CA ASN A 16 9.81 15.63 3.07
C ASN A 16 9.57 16.77 2.07
N GLU A 17 8.58 17.61 2.36
CA GLU A 17 8.19 18.73 1.50
C GLU A 17 9.27 19.82 1.35
N GLU A 18 10.22 19.89 2.28
CA GLU A 18 11.33 20.86 2.24
C GLU A 18 12.52 20.36 1.42
N SER A 19 12.47 19.13 0.94
CA SER A 19 13.58 18.51 0.19
C SER A 19 13.51 18.88 -1.30
N GLU A 20 14.66 19.20 -1.87
CA GLU A 20 14.84 19.35 -3.33
C GLU A 20 15.34 18.05 -3.99
N SER A 21 15.56 16.99 -3.20
CA SER A 21 16.02 15.69 -3.72
C SER A 21 14.86 14.82 -4.23
N GLN A 22 15.19 13.80 -5.01
CA GLN A 22 14.26 12.78 -5.46
C GLN A 22 14.90 11.40 -5.26
N PRO A 23 14.28 10.52 -4.46
CA PRO A 23 13.07 10.77 -3.68
C PRO A 23 13.25 11.88 -2.63
N SER A 24 12.14 12.40 -2.13
CA SER A 24 12.14 13.53 -1.18
C SER A 24 12.79 13.16 0.15
N ALA A 25 12.70 11.91 0.55
CA ALA A 25 13.35 11.35 1.73
C ALA A 25 14.01 10.00 1.40
N GLU A 26 15.29 9.83 1.78
CA GLU A 26 16.04 8.59 1.53
C GLU A 26 15.37 7.35 2.14
N LYS A 27 14.61 7.51 3.21
CA LYS A 27 13.87 6.42 3.87
C LYS A 27 12.79 5.78 2.99
N GLU A 28 12.29 6.48 1.98
CA GLU A 28 11.36 5.94 0.98
C GLU A 28 11.96 4.75 0.24
N LEU A 29 13.28 4.82 -0.04
CA LEU A 29 14.03 3.75 -0.71
C LEU A 29 14.00 2.41 0.06
N ASN A 30 13.71 2.42 1.36
CA ASN A 30 13.67 1.17 2.14
C ASN A 30 12.51 0.28 1.69
N LEU A 31 11.32 0.85 1.51
CA LEU A 31 10.18 0.10 1.00
C LEU A 31 10.33 -0.18 -0.50
N LEU A 32 10.81 0.77 -1.28
CA LEU A 32 11.03 0.61 -2.72
C LEU A 32 12.00 -0.54 -3.04
N ARG A 33 13.10 -0.67 -2.29
CA ARG A 33 14.01 -1.82 -2.41
C ARG A 33 13.32 -3.13 -2.06
N MET A 34 12.50 -3.14 -0.99
CA MET A 34 11.73 -4.32 -0.59
C MET A 34 10.76 -4.73 -1.70
N LEU A 35 10.05 -3.79 -2.31
CA LEU A 35 9.08 -4.06 -3.39
C LEU A 35 9.76 -4.60 -4.63
N ARG A 36 10.90 -3.99 -5.06
CA ARG A 36 11.70 -4.52 -6.17
C ARG A 36 12.14 -5.96 -5.90
N ASP A 37 12.68 -6.22 -4.72
CA ASP A 37 13.20 -7.55 -4.38
C ASP A 37 12.06 -8.58 -4.30
N GLU A 38 10.89 -8.17 -3.82
CA GLU A 38 9.70 -9.02 -3.76
C GLU A 38 9.15 -9.33 -5.16
N LEU A 39 9.10 -8.34 -6.06
CA LEU A 39 8.74 -8.57 -7.47
C LEU A 39 9.70 -9.56 -8.14
N GLN A 40 11.01 -9.37 -7.95
CA GLN A 40 12.02 -10.27 -8.51
C GLN A 40 11.90 -11.69 -7.94
N ALA A 41 11.57 -11.83 -6.66
CA ALA A 41 11.32 -13.13 -6.03
C ALA A 41 10.07 -13.83 -6.57
N LEU A 42 9.09 -13.07 -7.06
CA LEU A 42 7.90 -13.59 -7.77
C LEU A 42 8.20 -13.97 -9.24
N GLY A 43 9.39 -13.66 -9.76
CA GLY A 43 9.77 -13.95 -11.16
C GLY A 43 9.53 -12.77 -12.11
N VAL A 44 9.09 -11.63 -11.60
CA VAL A 44 8.83 -10.42 -12.40
C VAL A 44 10.13 -9.68 -12.67
N GLU A 45 10.35 -9.24 -13.91
CA GLU A 45 11.43 -8.32 -14.22
C GLU A 45 11.13 -6.96 -13.60
N ALA A 46 11.92 -6.57 -12.60
CA ALA A 46 11.71 -5.33 -11.86
C ALA A 46 13.03 -4.57 -11.65
N THR A 47 12.96 -3.25 -11.77
CA THR A 47 14.08 -2.32 -11.59
C THR A 47 13.69 -1.24 -10.57
N LEU A 48 14.69 -0.70 -9.90
CA LEU A 48 14.61 0.53 -9.10
C LEU A 48 15.62 1.52 -9.67
N ASP A 49 15.16 2.68 -10.10
CA ASP A 49 16.04 3.69 -10.68
C ASP A 49 16.61 4.66 -9.63
N GLU A 50 17.43 5.61 -10.09
CA GLU A 50 18.08 6.61 -9.22
C GLU A 50 17.11 7.65 -8.65
N TYR A 51 15.92 7.77 -9.21
CA TYR A 51 14.87 8.69 -8.76
C TYR A 51 13.91 8.06 -7.76
N GLY A 52 14.03 6.76 -7.52
CA GLY A 52 13.17 6.04 -6.59
C GLY A 52 11.93 5.41 -7.23
N TYR A 53 11.90 5.23 -8.55
CA TYR A 53 10.81 4.51 -9.21
C TYR A 53 11.11 3.02 -9.31
N VAL A 54 10.23 2.21 -8.76
CA VAL A 54 10.21 0.76 -9.00
C VAL A 54 9.28 0.48 -10.17
N MET A 55 9.81 -0.16 -11.21
CA MET A 55 9.03 -0.55 -12.38
C MET A 55 9.15 -2.05 -12.58
N GLY A 56 7.99 -2.73 -12.72
CA GLY A 56 7.91 -4.15 -13.04
C GLY A 56 7.09 -4.40 -14.29
N SER A 57 7.36 -5.49 -15.00
CA SER A 57 6.63 -5.89 -16.20
C SER A 57 6.37 -7.38 -16.21
N ILE A 58 5.12 -7.76 -16.49
CA ILE A 58 4.68 -9.13 -16.75
C ILE A 58 4.32 -9.21 -18.23
N PRO A 59 5.06 -9.99 -19.03
CA PRO A 59 4.79 -10.12 -20.46
C PRO A 59 3.40 -10.72 -20.75
N SER A 60 2.80 -10.31 -21.87
CA SER A 60 1.55 -10.90 -22.35
C SER A 60 1.69 -12.42 -22.53
N ASN A 61 0.69 -13.18 -22.11
CA ASN A 61 0.58 -14.63 -22.34
C ASN A 61 -0.51 -14.99 -23.37
N ILE A 62 -0.95 -14.00 -24.17
CA ILE A 62 -1.90 -14.21 -25.28
C ILE A 62 -1.32 -13.71 -26.60
N GLU A 63 -1.79 -14.28 -27.73
CA GLU A 63 -1.36 -13.84 -29.08
C GLU A 63 -2.07 -12.59 -29.56
N ALA A 64 -3.22 -12.27 -28.95
CA ALA A 64 -4.01 -11.10 -29.34
C ALA A 64 -3.26 -9.80 -28.99
N LYS A 65 -3.24 -8.85 -29.91
CA LYS A 65 -2.70 -7.51 -29.66
C LYS A 65 -3.71 -6.70 -28.86
N VAL A 66 -3.46 -6.56 -27.58
CA VAL A 66 -4.22 -5.74 -26.65
C VAL A 66 -3.32 -4.65 -26.05
N PRO A 67 -3.87 -3.53 -25.60
CA PRO A 67 -3.09 -2.52 -24.89
C PRO A 67 -2.46 -3.10 -23.62
N ALA A 68 -1.27 -2.63 -23.25
CA ALA A 68 -0.72 -2.85 -21.92
C ALA A 68 -1.56 -2.12 -20.86
N ILE A 69 -1.66 -2.71 -19.68
CA ILE A 69 -2.33 -2.11 -18.52
C ILE A 69 -1.27 -1.79 -17.47
N GLY A 70 -1.27 -0.55 -16.96
CA GLY A 70 -0.41 -0.13 -15.88
C GLY A 70 -1.18 0.03 -14.57
N PHE A 71 -0.63 -0.50 -13.48
CA PHE A 71 -1.07 -0.25 -12.11
C PHE A 71 0.01 0.56 -11.40
N ILE A 72 -0.39 1.65 -10.74
CA ILE A 72 0.54 2.57 -10.08
C ILE A 72 0.00 2.86 -8.68
N ALA A 73 0.90 2.82 -7.69
CA ALA A 73 0.64 3.23 -6.32
C ALA A 73 1.90 3.88 -5.74
N HIS A 74 1.75 4.85 -4.83
CA HIS A 74 2.90 5.49 -4.19
C HIS A 74 3.17 4.95 -2.79
N VAL A 75 4.42 5.10 -2.32
CA VAL A 75 4.85 4.54 -1.03
C VAL A 75 4.87 5.57 0.10
N ASP A 76 4.88 6.86 -0.22
CA ASP A 76 5.02 7.92 0.77
C ASP A 76 3.66 8.35 1.35
N PRO A 77 3.49 8.36 2.67
CA PRO A 77 2.38 9.05 3.31
C PRO A 77 2.66 10.55 3.46
N ALA A 78 1.58 11.33 3.51
CA ALA A 78 1.63 12.77 3.73
C ALA A 78 2.37 13.15 5.03
N PRO A 79 3.03 14.33 5.09
CA PRO A 79 3.79 14.77 6.25
C PRO A 79 2.96 15.43 7.36
N ASP A 80 1.62 15.48 7.23
CA ASP A 80 0.72 16.17 8.18
C ASP A 80 0.74 15.60 9.60
N ALA A 81 1.05 14.31 9.73
CA ALA A 81 1.27 13.65 11.03
C ALA A 81 2.33 12.56 10.87
N SER A 82 2.89 12.07 11.98
CA SER A 82 3.95 11.07 11.95
C SER A 82 3.57 9.82 11.14
N GLY A 83 4.45 9.40 10.25
CA GLY A 83 4.41 8.12 9.54
C GLY A 83 5.38 7.07 10.10
N ALA A 84 5.96 7.31 11.28
CA ALA A 84 6.91 6.42 11.94
C ALA A 84 6.25 5.69 13.12
N ASP A 85 6.72 4.46 13.39
CA ASP A 85 6.26 3.63 14.50
C ASP A 85 4.74 3.37 14.48
N ILE A 86 4.18 3.17 13.31
CA ILE A 86 2.75 2.94 13.10
C ILE A 86 2.29 1.69 13.86
N LYS A 87 1.18 1.82 14.59
CA LYS A 87 0.56 0.76 15.39
C LYS A 87 -0.85 0.47 14.86
N PRO A 88 -0.98 -0.44 13.89
CA PRO A 88 -2.28 -0.78 13.33
C PRO A 88 -3.18 -1.44 14.38
N GLN A 89 -4.46 -1.08 14.36
CA GLN A 89 -5.52 -1.74 15.11
C GLN A 89 -6.43 -2.47 14.12
N ILE A 90 -6.66 -3.75 14.33
CA ILE A 90 -7.59 -4.55 13.51
C ILE A 90 -8.90 -4.69 14.26
N ILE A 91 -9.98 -4.23 13.67
CA ILE A 91 -11.34 -4.29 14.19
C ILE A 91 -12.09 -5.32 13.36
N ASN A 92 -12.24 -6.53 13.89
CA ASN A 92 -12.99 -7.57 13.19
C ASN A 92 -14.50 -7.34 13.36
N GLU A 93 -15.26 -7.64 12.30
CA GLU A 93 -16.72 -7.59 12.31
C GLU A 93 -17.25 -6.27 12.89
N TYR A 94 -16.79 -5.13 12.33
CA TYR A 94 -17.16 -3.80 12.81
C TYR A 94 -18.67 -3.69 13.06
N ASP A 95 -19.06 -3.27 14.26
CA ASP A 95 -20.46 -3.27 14.71
C ASP A 95 -21.23 -1.96 14.41
N GLY A 96 -20.55 -0.96 13.84
CA GLY A 96 -21.13 0.35 13.56
C GLY A 96 -21.00 1.36 14.69
N GLY A 97 -20.31 1.01 15.78
CA GLY A 97 -20.04 1.89 16.92
C GLY A 97 -18.79 2.75 16.76
N ASP A 98 -18.49 3.52 17.81
CA ASP A 98 -17.24 4.29 17.88
C ASP A 98 -16.02 3.35 17.94
N ILE A 99 -14.95 3.69 17.21
CA ILE A 99 -13.67 2.97 17.25
C ILE A 99 -12.67 3.77 18.08
N PRO A 100 -12.37 3.39 19.33
CA PRO A 100 -11.36 4.05 20.14
C PRO A 100 -9.95 3.89 19.52
N LEU A 101 -9.21 5.00 19.41
CA LEU A 101 -7.82 5.00 19.00
C LEU A 101 -6.94 4.90 20.25
N LYS A 102 -6.46 3.69 20.55
CA LYS A 102 -5.94 3.31 21.87
C LYS A 102 -4.66 4.03 22.30
N GLY A 103 -3.94 4.65 21.36
CA GLY A 103 -2.73 5.43 21.65
C GLY A 103 -3.01 6.83 22.22
N VAL A 104 -4.24 7.35 22.02
CA VAL A 104 -4.63 8.70 22.46
C VAL A 104 -5.90 8.64 23.30
N PRO A 105 -5.83 8.85 24.63
CA PRO A 105 -6.99 8.80 25.50
C PRO A 105 -8.12 9.73 25.06
N GLY A 106 -9.33 9.17 24.89
CA GLY A 106 -10.52 9.92 24.49
C GLY A 106 -10.66 10.19 22.99
N LEU A 107 -9.68 9.83 22.18
CA LEU A 107 -9.77 9.92 20.73
C LEU A 107 -10.49 8.68 20.17
N ALA A 108 -11.44 8.90 19.26
CA ALA A 108 -12.15 7.82 18.58
C ALA A 108 -12.57 8.26 17.18
N LEU A 109 -12.65 7.33 16.25
CA LEU A 109 -13.38 7.50 15.01
C LEU A 109 -14.86 7.24 15.29
N LYS A 110 -15.71 8.19 14.97
CA LYS A 110 -17.13 8.13 15.31
C LYS A 110 -18.01 8.21 14.06
N PRO A 111 -19.00 7.32 13.90
CA PRO A 111 -19.94 7.40 12.79
C PRO A 111 -20.72 8.72 12.74
N SER A 112 -20.87 9.42 13.87
CA SER A 112 -21.48 10.76 13.91
C SER A 112 -20.61 11.84 13.23
N GLU A 113 -19.32 11.63 13.13
CA GLU A 113 -18.32 12.49 12.46
C GLU A 113 -17.98 11.98 11.07
N PHE A 114 -17.95 10.65 10.89
CA PHE A 114 -17.58 9.93 9.66
C PHE A 114 -18.68 8.92 9.31
N PRO A 115 -19.84 9.33 8.80
CA PRO A 115 -20.98 8.45 8.55
C PRO A 115 -20.71 7.34 7.52
N GLU A 116 -19.69 7.51 6.67
CA GLU A 116 -19.24 6.51 5.70
C GLU A 116 -18.82 5.19 6.37
N MET A 117 -18.37 5.25 7.62
CA MET A 117 -18.00 4.06 8.40
C MET A 117 -19.14 3.04 8.48
N LEU A 118 -20.40 3.50 8.49
CA LEU A 118 -21.56 2.62 8.57
C LEU A 118 -21.73 1.71 7.34
N HIS A 119 -21.11 2.04 6.21
CA HIS A 119 -21.11 1.16 5.03
C HIS A 119 -20.27 -0.10 5.23
N TYR A 120 -19.44 -0.13 6.24
CA TYR A 120 -18.48 -1.21 6.51
C TYR A 120 -18.88 -2.09 7.71
N VAL A 121 -20.12 -1.95 8.20
CA VAL A 121 -20.64 -2.82 9.28
C VAL A 121 -20.53 -4.29 8.88
N GLY A 122 -20.00 -5.13 9.78
CA GLY A 122 -19.72 -6.55 9.54
C GLY A 122 -18.39 -6.83 8.83
N GLN A 123 -17.65 -5.79 8.38
CA GLN A 123 -16.35 -5.95 7.75
C GLN A 123 -15.22 -5.78 8.76
N THR A 124 -14.02 -6.24 8.38
CA THR A 124 -12.80 -5.97 9.15
C THR A 124 -12.22 -4.62 8.73
N LEU A 125 -12.03 -3.74 9.70
CA LEU A 125 -11.40 -2.43 9.50
C LEU A 125 -9.99 -2.42 10.10
N ILE A 126 -9.12 -1.60 9.50
CA ILE A 126 -7.78 -1.34 10.00
C ILE A 126 -7.66 0.16 10.27
N THR A 127 -7.26 0.53 11.47
CA THR A 127 -6.98 1.91 11.87
C THR A 127 -5.59 2.03 12.45
N THR A 128 -5.10 3.25 12.62
CA THR A 128 -3.98 3.53 13.52
C THR A 128 -4.45 3.58 14.97
N ASP A 129 -3.51 3.64 15.91
CA ASP A 129 -3.80 3.86 17.34
C ASP A 129 -4.09 5.34 17.67
N GLY A 130 -4.03 6.23 16.70
CA GLY A 130 -4.25 7.66 16.83
C GLY A 130 -2.99 8.50 17.08
N THR A 131 -1.83 7.87 17.25
CA THR A 131 -0.55 8.58 17.44
C THR A 131 0.14 8.92 16.13
N THR A 132 -0.24 8.26 15.03
CA THR A 132 0.36 8.38 13.71
C THR A 132 -0.70 8.37 12.61
N LEU A 133 -0.32 8.66 11.37
CA LEU A 133 -1.07 8.19 10.20
C LEU A 133 -1.02 6.65 10.12
N LEU A 134 -1.97 6.07 9.40
CA LEU A 134 -1.90 4.64 9.03
C LEU A 134 -1.05 4.44 7.77
N GLY A 135 -1.08 5.40 6.84
CA GLY A 135 -0.40 5.30 5.55
C GLY A 135 -1.13 4.37 4.57
N ALA A 136 -2.46 4.20 4.73
CA ALA A 136 -3.25 3.39 3.81
C ALA A 136 -3.28 4.00 2.40
N ASP A 137 -3.24 5.29 2.30
CA ASP A 137 -3.00 6.03 1.08
C ASP A 137 -1.48 6.28 0.95
N ASP A 138 -0.75 5.56 0.03
CA ASP A 138 -1.34 4.54 -0.87
C ASP A 138 -0.71 3.15 -0.68
N LYS A 139 -0.23 2.81 0.52
CA LYS A 139 0.33 1.48 0.80
C LYS A 139 -0.72 0.35 0.71
N ALA A 140 -2.01 0.68 0.76
CA ALA A 140 -3.06 -0.29 0.47
C ALA A 140 -3.03 -0.68 -1.01
N GLY A 141 -2.99 0.31 -1.92
CA GLY A 141 -2.83 0.07 -3.36
C GLY A 141 -1.55 -0.68 -3.68
N VAL A 142 -0.43 -0.35 -3.02
CA VAL A 142 0.83 -1.11 -3.15
C VAL A 142 0.61 -2.59 -2.79
N ALA A 143 -0.06 -2.88 -1.66
CA ALA A 143 -0.30 -4.25 -1.23
C ALA A 143 -1.25 -5.01 -2.16
N GLU A 144 -2.26 -4.33 -2.70
CA GLU A 144 -3.21 -4.89 -3.65
C GLU A 144 -2.54 -5.24 -4.99
N ILE A 145 -1.71 -4.33 -5.52
CA ILE A 145 -0.94 -4.57 -6.75
C ILE A 145 0.00 -5.75 -6.57
N MET A 146 0.74 -5.81 -5.48
CA MET A 146 1.66 -6.93 -5.20
C MET A 146 0.97 -8.27 -5.03
N ASP A 147 -0.24 -8.28 -4.45
CA ASP A 147 -1.06 -9.50 -4.35
C ASP A 147 -1.61 -9.92 -5.72
N ALA A 148 -2.04 -8.96 -6.54
CA ALA A 148 -2.49 -9.23 -7.91
C ALA A 148 -1.35 -9.79 -8.78
N VAL A 149 -0.15 -9.22 -8.67
CA VAL A 149 1.05 -9.72 -9.36
C VAL A 149 1.35 -11.15 -8.94
N GLN A 150 1.37 -11.44 -7.64
CA GLN A 150 1.57 -12.80 -7.15
C GLN A 150 0.52 -13.76 -7.70
N TYR A 151 -0.76 -13.37 -7.68
CA TYR A 151 -1.83 -14.20 -8.20
C TYR A 151 -1.62 -14.54 -9.67
N ILE A 152 -1.22 -13.58 -10.49
CA ILE A 152 -0.99 -13.76 -11.92
C ILE A 152 0.18 -14.73 -12.16
N GLU A 153 1.28 -14.58 -11.42
CA GLU A 153 2.45 -15.45 -11.54
C GLU A 153 2.16 -16.91 -11.07
N GLU A 154 1.32 -17.06 -10.03
CA GLU A 154 0.91 -18.37 -9.54
C GLU A 154 -0.16 -19.06 -10.42
N HIS A 155 -0.82 -18.30 -11.32
CA HIS A 155 -1.92 -18.79 -12.17
C HIS A 155 -1.66 -18.56 -13.66
N PRO A 156 -0.74 -19.29 -14.29
CA PRO A 156 -0.39 -19.10 -15.69
C PRO A 156 -1.54 -19.38 -16.68
N GLU A 157 -2.61 -20.03 -16.23
CA GLU A 157 -3.86 -20.19 -16.98
C GLU A 157 -4.65 -18.87 -17.11
N PHE A 158 -4.41 -17.89 -16.24
CA PHE A 158 -5.03 -16.55 -16.30
C PHE A 158 -4.50 -15.82 -17.53
N LYS A 159 -5.39 -15.46 -18.47
CA LYS A 159 -5.02 -14.85 -19.75
C LYS A 159 -5.01 -13.34 -19.66
N HIS A 160 -3.88 -12.73 -20.01
CA HIS A 160 -3.68 -11.29 -19.93
C HIS A 160 -2.77 -10.75 -21.04
N GLY A 161 -2.94 -9.49 -21.37
CA GLY A 161 -1.96 -8.70 -22.14
C GLY A 161 -0.74 -8.36 -21.27
N GLU A 162 0.11 -7.48 -21.76
CA GLU A 162 1.21 -6.95 -20.95
C GLU A 162 0.66 -6.18 -19.74
N ILE A 163 1.22 -6.46 -18.54
CA ILE A 163 0.88 -5.77 -17.30
C ILE A 163 2.14 -5.09 -16.77
N MET A 164 2.03 -3.81 -16.50
CA MET A 164 3.09 -3.01 -15.90
C MET A 164 2.66 -2.57 -14.51
N ASN A 165 3.58 -2.53 -13.58
CA ASN A 165 3.36 -1.99 -12.25
C ASN A 165 4.46 -1.00 -11.88
N GLY A 166 4.08 0.05 -11.17
CA GLY A 166 4.98 1.12 -10.75
C GLY A 166 4.72 1.56 -9.32
N PHE A 167 5.80 1.81 -8.58
CA PHE A 167 5.77 2.31 -7.21
C PHE A 167 6.76 3.45 -7.06
#